data_cfba11d485a7b4ed1baa8fb14a36ee4e
#
_entry.id   cfba11d485a7b4ed1baa8fb14a36ee4e
#
_cell.length_a   1.000
_cell.length_b   1.000
_cell.length_c   1.000
_cell.angle_alpha   90.00
_cell.angle_beta   90.00
_cell.angle_gamma   90.00
#
_symmetry.space_group_name_H-M   'P 1'
#
loop_
_entity.id
_entity.type
_entity.pdbx_description
1 polymer ?
#
loop_
_entity_poly.entity_id
_entity_poly.type
_entity_poly.pdbx_seq_one_letter_code
_entity_poly.pdbx_strand_id
1 'polypeptide(L)'
;MRNIVTIKDIAEQVGVSSATVSRVLNYDETLSVSDETKKKIFETAETLNYKKRARKKQAGKKKIRFVQWFSDPEELDDIYYLSIRLGVEKRAEELGFLLVKESLTNLSQKRFDGTIALGKFDEKQVAALAALGAPLLFVDFDAMAFGQNSIVVDFAGSVKTIVQEFLAQGHQKIGMLSGQEYTKESHVALVDPRFVAFKETLKDLDLYHQEAAFSVEEGYQAMKDFIEEADTRPTAFFAASDTLAIGAMRALQEAAIRVPEDISIIGFNDISVAKYVSPTLTTVKVHTEWMGELAVETMKELCLN
;
A
#
# COMPACT_ATOMS: atom_id res chain seq x y z
N MET A 1 47.01 -4.79 -17.30
CA MET A 1 45.69 -5.42 -17.24
C MET A 1 45.30 -5.52 -15.77
N ARG A 2 44.23 -4.92 -15.30
CA ARG A 2 43.77 -5.07 -13.88
C ARG A 2 43.16 -6.46 -13.74
N ASN A 3 43.83 -7.35 -13.00
CA ASN A 3 43.25 -8.66 -12.65
C ASN A 3 41.96 -8.43 -11.87
N ILE A 4 40.85 -8.90 -12.40
CA ILE A 4 39.56 -8.81 -11.75
C ILE A 4 39.46 -9.95 -10.75
N VAL A 5 39.43 -9.61 -9.46
CA VAL A 5 39.30 -10.57 -8.36
C VAL A 5 37.98 -11.35 -8.47
N THR A 6 38.06 -12.67 -8.28
CA THR A 6 36.93 -13.61 -8.38
C THR A 6 36.68 -14.29 -7.03
N ILE A 7 35.52 -14.94 -6.89
CA ILE A 7 35.20 -15.80 -5.73
C ILE A 7 36.24 -16.90 -5.57
N LYS A 8 36.84 -17.35 -6.67
CA LYS A 8 37.86 -18.40 -6.65
C LYS A 8 39.18 -17.91 -5.99
N ASP A 9 39.55 -16.66 -6.22
CA ASP A 9 40.76 -16.07 -5.61
C ASP A 9 40.60 -15.92 -4.10
N ILE A 10 39.38 -15.57 -3.63
CA ILE A 10 39.05 -15.53 -2.19
C ILE A 10 39.07 -16.94 -1.61
N ALA A 11 38.50 -17.92 -2.31
CA ALA A 11 38.42 -19.31 -1.87
C ALA A 11 39.84 -19.92 -1.70
N GLU A 12 40.72 -19.66 -2.63
CA GLU A 12 42.14 -20.08 -2.60
C GLU A 12 42.87 -19.45 -1.41
N GLN A 13 42.68 -18.16 -1.14
CA GLN A 13 43.35 -17.45 -0.08
C GLN A 13 42.86 -17.82 1.32
N VAL A 14 41.60 -18.14 1.47
CA VAL A 14 40.96 -18.55 2.76
C VAL A 14 41.09 -20.07 2.99
N GLY A 15 41.32 -20.86 1.95
CA GLY A 15 41.42 -22.32 2.04
C GLY A 15 40.06 -23.03 2.14
N VAL A 16 39.02 -22.47 1.48
CA VAL A 16 37.65 -23.02 1.46
C VAL A 16 37.15 -23.19 0.04
N SER A 17 35.99 -23.86 -0.14
CA SER A 17 35.40 -24.00 -1.46
C SER A 17 34.81 -22.67 -1.96
N SER A 18 34.82 -22.45 -3.30
CA SER A 18 34.15 -21.29 -3.92
C SER A 18 32.65 -21.28 -3.60
N ALA A 19 32.01 -22.42 -3.40
CA ALA A 19 30.62 -22.52 -2.97
C ALA A 19 30.44 -21.97 -1.55
N THR A 20 31.35 -22.28 -0.62
CA THR A 20 31.36 -21.75 0.75
C THR A 20 31.50 -20.22 0.72
N VAL A 21 32.48 -19.68 0.00
CA VAL A 21 32.66 -18.24 -0.16
C VAL A 21 31.41 -17.58 -0.72
N SER A 22 30.85 -18.16 -1.77
CA SER A 22 29.61 -17.62 -2.38
C SER A 22 28.45 -17.56 -1.42
N ARG A 23 28.23 -18.62 -0.61
CA ARG A 23 27.13 -18.69 0.36
C ARG A 23 27.36 -17.71 1.52
N VAL A 24 28.57 -17.59 2.04
CA VAL A 24 28.91 -16.63 3.09
C VAL A 24 28.72 -15.19 2.62
N LEU A 25 29.22 -14.83 1.43
CA LEU A 25 29.04 -13.48 0.85
C LEU A 25 27.60 -13.17 0.44
N ASN A 26 26.70 -14.17 0.42
CA ASN A 26 25.26 -14.03 0.23
C ASN A 26 24.46 -14.10 1.54
N TYR A 27 25.12 -14.10 2.69
CA TYR A 27 24.49 -14.18 4.01
C TYR A 27 23.56 -15.40 4.17
N ASP A 28 23.95 -16.55 3.61
CA ASP A 28 23.17 -17.78 3.70
C ASP A 28 23.24 -18.37 5.12
N GLU A 29 22.18 -18.17 5.88
CA GLU A 29 22.07 -18.62 7.28
C GLU A 29 21.99 -20.15 7.42
N THR A 30 21.67 -20.88 6.35
CA THR A 30 21.59 -22.35 6.38
C THR A 30 22.96 -23.01 6.29
N LEU A 31 24.03 -22.21 6.03
CA LEU A 31 25.39 -22.72 5.93
C LEU A 31 26.05 -22.84 7.31
N SER A 32 26.36 -24.07 7.72
CA SER A 32 27.13 -24.36 8.93
C SER A 32 28.62 -24.14 8.67
N VAL A 33 29.13 -22.95 8.99
CA VAL A 33 30.54 -22.54 8.91
C VAL A 33 30.88 -21.73 10.16
N SER A 34 32.08 -21.93 10.72
CA SER A 34 32.51 -21.19 11.90
C SER A 34 32.55 -19.68 11.65
N ASP A 35 32.26 -18.90 12.69
CA ASP A 35 32.29 -17.43 12.60
C ASP A 35 33.69 -16.89 12.26
N GLU A 36 34.73 -17.60 12.68
CA GLU A 36 36.13 -17.29 12.29
C GLU A 36 36.33 -17.43 10.77
N THR A 37 35.77 -18.47 10.16
CA THR A 37 35.85 -18.67 8.71
C THR A 37 35.02 -17.62 7.95
N LYS A 38 33.84 -17.27 8.45
CA LYS A 38 33.02 -16.19 7.87
C LYS A 38 33.79 -14.88 7.89
N LYS A 39 34.38 -14.53 9.05
CA LYS A 39 35.19 -13.32 9.21
C LYS A 39 36.35 -13.26 8.24
N LYS A 40 37.15 -14.35 8.12
CA LYS A 40 38.25 -14.45 7.17
C LYS A 40 37.82 -14.24 5.72
N ILE A 41 36.65 -14.76 5.32
CA ILE A 41 36.10 -14.57 3.97
C ILE A 41 35.78 -13.10 3.70
N PHE A 42 35.15 -12.39 4.65
CA PHE A 42 34.82 -10.97 4.48
C PHE A 42 36.10 -10.10 4.46
N GLU A 43 37.03 -10.31 5.36
CA GLU A 43 38.28 -9.57 5.42
C GLU A 43 39.12 -9.78 4.13
N THR A 44 39.17 -11.01 3.63
CA THR A 44 39.86 -11.32 2.36
C THR A 44 39.17 -10.66 1.17
N ALA A 45 37.84 -10.69 1.13
CA ALA A 45 37.09 -10.03 0.06
C ALA A 45 37.29 -8.51 0.06
N GLU A 46 37.40 -7.88 1.22
CA GLU A 46 37.67 -6.46 1.39
C GLU A 46 39.15 -6.15 0.97
N THR A 47 40.13 -6.90 1.47
CA THR A 47 41.56 -6.74 1.14
C THR A 47 41.82 -6.84 -0.36
N LEU A 48 41.16 -7.77 -1.03
CA LEU A 48 41.25 -7.97 -2.47
C LEU A 48 40.41 -6.98 -3.27
N ASN A 49 39.68 -6.06 -2.63
CA ASN A 49 38.72 -5.18 -3.29
C ASN A 49 37.71 -5.96 -4.18
N TYR A 50 37.24 -7.12 -3.69
CA TYR A 50 36.29 -7.91 -4.40
C TYR A 50 34.97 -7.16 -4.55
N LYS A 51 34.62 -6.82 -5.78
CA LYS A 51 33.28 -6.30 -6.09
C LYS A 51 32.45 -7.45 -6.62
N LYS A 52 31.41 -7.85 -5.85
CA LYS A 52 30.42 -8.84 -6.29
C LYS A 52 29.94 -8.41 -7.69
N ARG A 53 30.32 -9.17 -8.71
CA ARG A 53 29.74 -8.97 -10.04
C ARG A 53 28.24 -9.18 -9.89
N ALA A 54 27.46 -8.13 -10.08
CA ALA A 54 26.06 -8.32 -10.36
C ALA A 54 25.99 -9.40 -11.44
N ARG A 55 25.41 -10.56 -11.12
CA ARG A 55 25.22 -11.63 -12.11
C ARG A 55 24.65 -10.94 -13.34
N LYS A 56 25.37 -10.95 -14.47
CA LYS A 56 24.80 -10.60 -15.76
C LYS A 56 23.62 -11.55 -15.94
N LYS A 57 22.44 -11.12 -15.46
CA LYS A 57 21.21 -11.86 -15.69
C LYS A 57 20.99 -11.82 -17.19
N GLN A 58 20.86 -13.01 -17.71
CA GLN A 58 20.55 -13.37 -19.08
C GLN A 58 19.53 -12.45 -19.74
N ALA A 59 19.60 -12.39 -21.05
CA ALA A 59 18.61 -11.77 -21.95
C ALA A 59 17.19 -11.92 -21.40
N GLY A 60 16.47 -10.79 -21.23
CA GLY A 60 15.04 -10.80 -21.03
C GLY A 60 14.52 -10.59 -19.62
N LYS A 61 15.09 -9.64 -18.84
CA LYS A 61 14.32 -9.12 -17.69
C LYS A 61 13.02 -8.55 -18.24
N LYS A 62 11.88 -9.14 -17.84
CA LYS A 62 10.58 -8.55 -18.13
C LYS A 62 10.54 -7.13 -17.61
N LYS A 63 10.09 -6.21 -18.44
CA LYS A 63 9.93 -4.79 -18.10
C LYS A 63 8.48 -4.53 -17.77
N ILE A 64 8.23 -4.15 -16.54
CA ILE A 64 6.89 -3.78 -16.08
C ILE A 64 6.82 -2.26 -15.96
N ARG A 65 5.85 -1.65 -16.65
CA ARG A 65 5.49 -0.26 -16.45
C ARG A 65 4.76 -0.14 -15.13
N PHE A 66 5.16 0.82 -14.33
CA PHE A 66 4.47 1.18 -13.09
C PHE A 66 3.95 2.61 -13.22
N VAL A 67 2.65 2.76 -13.13
CA VAL A 67 1.97 4.06 -13.21
C VAL A 67 1.25 4.29 -11.89
N GLN A 68 1.47 5.45 -11.29
CA GLN A 68 0.75 5.83 -10.08
C GLN A 68 -0.07 7.11 -10.31
N TRP A 69 -1.22 7.13 -9.66
CA TRP A 69 -2.19 8.22 -9.74
C TRP A 69 -1.71 9.51 -9.07
N PHE A 70 -0.92 9.40 -8.00
CA PHE A 70 -0.43 10.50 -7.18
C PHE A 70 1.02 10.84 -7.50
N SER A 71 1.43 12.07 -7.17
CA SER A 71 2.81 12.54 -7.27
C SER A 71 3.66 12.08 -6.08
N ASP A 72 5.00 12.12 -6.21
CA ASP A 72 5.91 11.77 -5.14
C ASP A 72 5.75 12.62 -3.86
N PRO A 73 5.47 13.95 -3.92
CA PRO A 73 5.14 14.72 -2.72
C PRO A 73 3.85 14.27 -2.03
N GLU A 74 2.78 13.99 -2.78
CA GLU A 74 1.50 13.54 -2.21
C GLU A 74 1.62 12.16 -1.54
N GLU A 75 2.51 11.31 -2.02
CA GLU A 75 2.77 10.00 -1.41
C GLU A 75 3.34 10.09 0.01
N LEU A 76 4.09 11.15 0.31
CA LEU A 76 4.67 11.35 1.65
C LEU A 76 3.59 11.69 2.68
N ASP A 77 2.49 12.27 2.25
CA ASP A 77 1.36 12.59 3.11
C ASP A 77 0.40 11.41 3.30
N ASP A 78 0.45 10.41 2.39
CA ASP A 78 -0.37 9.20 2.45
C ASP A 78 0.49 7.92 2.42
N ILE A 79 0.83 7.42 3.61
CA ILE A 79 1.61 6.19 3.79
C ILE A 79 0.90 4.92 3.29
N TYR A 80 -0.40 4.97 3.03
CA TYR A 80 -1.17 3.85 2.47
C TYR A 80 -0.65 3.46 1.09
N TYR A 81 -0.59 4.41 0.15
CA TYR A 81 -0.08 4.17 -1.20
C TYR A 81 1.42 3.90 -1.23
N LEU A 82 2.18 4.59 -0.37
CA LEU A 82 3.62 4.33 -0.18
C LEU A 82 3.87 2.86 0.17
N SER A 83 3.10 2.30 1.09
CA SER A 83 3.26 0.90 1.53
C SER A 83 2.94 -0.10 0.40
N ILE A 84 1.90 0.15 -0.41
CA ILE A 84 1.58 -0.68 -1.57
C ILE A 84 2.73 -0.63 -2.59
N ARG A 85 3.24 0.57 -2.91
CA ARG A 85 4.36 0.74 -3.84
C ARG A 85 5.61 0.01 -3.37
N LEU A 86 5.97 0.12 -2.10
CA LEU A 86 7.12 -0.60 -1.54
C LEU A 86 6.97 -2.11 -1.69
N GLY A 87 5.76 -2.66 -1.51
CA GLY A 87 5.46 -4.06 -1.78
C GLY A 87 5.68 -4.43 -3.26
N VAL A 88 5.24 -3.57 -4.19
CA VAL A 88 5.46 -3.76 -5.63
C VAL A 88 6.96 -3.74 -5.95
N GLU A 89 7.71 -2.77 -5.47
CA GLU A 89 9.15 -2.62 -5.75
C GLU A 89 9.95 -3.80 -5.21
N LYS A 90 9.73 -4.16 -3.95
CA LYS A 90 10.37 -5.31 -3.29
C LYS A 90 10.14 -6.60 -4.06
N ARG A 91 8.87 -6.90 -4.40
CA ARG A 91 8.54 -8.14 -5.08
C ARG A 91 9.04 -8.18 -6.52
N ALA A 92 9.00 -7.06 -7.22
CA ALA A 92 9.58 -6.95 -8.57
C ALA A 92 11.10 -7.20 -8.55
N GLU A 93 11.83 -6.68 -7.56
CA GLU A 93 13.26 -6.94 -7.39
C GLU A 93 13.53 -8.42 -7.12
N GLU A 94 12.81 -9.05 -6.19
CA GLU A 94 12.92 -10.48 -5.86
C GLU A 94 12.72 -11.39 -7.08
N LEU A 95 11.71 -11.09 -7.90
CA LEU A 95 11.41 -11.84 -9.13
C LEU A 95 12.32 -11.45 -10.31
N GLY A 96 13.11 -10.41 -10.13
CA GLY A 96 14.06 -9.93 -11.13
C GLY A 96 13.41 -9.19 -12.29
N PHE A 97 12.25 -8.60 -12.10
CA PHE A 97 11.62 -7.69 -13.04
C PHE A 97 12.32 -6.33 -13.02
N LEU A 98 12.26 -5.62 -14.16
CA LEU A 98 12.63 -4.23 -14.24
C LEU A 98 11.38 -3.38 -14.15
N LEU A 99 11.16 -2.79 -12.99
CA LEU A 99 10.07 -1.84 -12.79
C LEU A 99 10.49 -0.48 -13.35
N VAL A 100 9.64 0.12 -14.20
CA VAL A 100 9.88 1.44 -14.78
C VAL A 100 8.70 2.33 -14.46
N LYS A 101 8.93 3.34 -13.62
CA LYS A 101 7.91 4.31 -13.25
C LYS A 101 7.69 5.29 -14.41
N GLU A 102 6.44 5.48 -14.80
CA GLU A 102 6.01 6.47 -15.78
C GLU A 102 4.83 7.29 -15.24
N SER A 103 4.74 8.53 -15.67
CA SER A 103 3.58 9.39 -15.35
C SER A 103 2.45 9.13 -16.34
N LEU A 104 1.20 9.23 -15.87
CA LEU A 104 0.00 9.21 -16.72
C LEU A 104 0.04 10.24 -17.84
N THR A 105 0.61 11.41 -17.57
CA THR A 105 0.71 12.53 -18.54
C THR A 105 1.81 12.31 -19.58
N ASN A 106 2.71 11.36 -19.38
CA ASN A 106 3.85 11.10 -20.27
C ASN A 106 4.14 9.61 -20.41
N LEU A 107 3.17 8.87 -20.91
CA LEU A 107 3.32 7.44 -21.18
C LEU A 107 4.15 7.23 -22.46
N SER A 108 5.27 6.55 -22.33
CA SER A 108 6.12 6.24 -23.48
C SER A 108 5.49 5.15 -24.36
N GLN A 109 5.75 5.22 -25.67
CA GLN A 109 5.36 4.17 -26.63
C GLN A 109 6.34 2.97 -26.62
N LYS A 110 7.26 2.91 -25.64
CA LYS A 110 8.17 1.77 -25.49
C LYS A 110 7.40 0.52 -25.14
N ARG A 111 7.88 -0.61 -25.65
CA ARG A 111 7.29 -1.92 -25.33
C ARG A 111 7.61 -2.32 -23.90
N PHE A 112 6.58 -2.68 -23.15
CA PHE A 112 6.64 -3.29 -21.84
C PHE A 112 5.98 -4.67 -21.89
N ASP A 113 6.34 -5.54 -20.97
CA ASP A 113 5.74 -6.85 -20.86
C ASP A 113 4.43 -6.84 -20.08
N GLY A 114 4.19 -5.78 -19.28
CA GLY A 114 2.96 -5.56 -18.53
C GLY A 114 2.92 -4.15 -17.92
N THR A 115 1.76 -3.76 -17.41
CA THR A 115 1.52 -2.47 -16.74
C THR A 115 0.80 -2.70 -15.43
N ILE A 116 1.33 -2.19 -14.32
CA ILE A 116 0.68 -2.09 -13.02
C ILE A 116 0.31 -0.62 -12.81
N ALA A 117 -0.98 -0.35 -12.58
CA ALA A 117 -1.53 0.99 -12.36
C ALA A 117 -2.07 1.07 -10.92
N LEU A 118 -1.45 1.92 -10.08
CA LEU A 118 -1.77 2.06 -8.66
C LEU A 118 -2.53 3.37 -8.41
N GLY A 119 -3.67 3.28 -7.75
CA GLY A 119 -4.49 4.43 -7.33
C GLY A 119 -5.81 4.53 -8.08
N LYS A 120 -6.28 5.74 -8.38
CA LYS A 120 -7.62 6.03 -8.91
C LYS A 120 -7.54 6.58 -10.34
N PHE A 121 -8.40 6.09 -11.21
CA PHE A 121 -8.35 6.42 -12.64
C PHE A 121 -9.75 6.74 -13.16
N ASP A 122 -9.83 7.63 -14.13
CA ASP A 122 -11.04 7.84 -14.89
C ASP A 122 -11.10 6.93 -16.15
N GLU A 123 -12.26 6.90 -16.81
CA GLU A 123 -12.49 6.08 -18.00
C GLU A 123 -11.47 6.36 -19.12
N LYS A 124 -11.10 7.63 -19.33
CA LYS A 124 -10.14 8.02 -20.38
C LYS A 124 -8.75 7.49 -20.05
N GLN A 125 -8.35 7.56 -18.79
CA GLN A 125 -7.06 7.05 -18.32
C GLN A 125 -7.01 5.52 -18.42
N VAL A 126 -8.10 4.83 -18.03
CA VAL A 126 -8.21 3.38 -18.22
C VAL A 126 -8.09 2.99 -19.69
N ALA A 127 -8.82 3.70 -20.57
CA ALA A 127 -8.75 3.45 -22.02
C ALA A 127 -7.35 3.72 -22.59
N ALA A 128 -6.68 4.79 -22.16
CA ALA A 128 -5.32 5.13 -22.58
C ALA A 128 -4.30 4.05 -22.16
N LEU A 129 -4.40 3.55 -20.93
CA LEU A 129 -3.54 2.46 -20.44
C LEU A 129 -3.81 1.14 -21.17
N ALA A 130 -5.08 0.81 -21.43
CA ALA A 130 -5.48 -0.39 -22.15
C ALA A 130 -5.00 -0.36 -23.63
N ALA A 131 -5.00 0.82 -24.27
CA ALA A 131 -4.53 1.00 -25.63
C ALA A 131 -3.03 0.71 -25.83
N LEU A 132 -2.25 0.61 -24.73
CA LEU A 132 -0.83 0.24 -24.79
C LEU A 132 -0.59 -1.23 -25.15
N GLY A 133 -1.64 -2.06 -25.13
CA GLY A 133 -1.64 -3.44 -25.66
C GLY A 133 -0.83 -4.45 -24.86
N ALA A 134 -0.33 -4.10 -23.68
CA ALA A 134 0.30 -5.03 -22.74
C ALA A 134 -0.70 -5.46 -21.66
N PRO A 135 -0.52 -6.62 -20.98
CA PRO A 135 -1.30 -6.97 -19.82
C PRO A 135 -1.38 -5.83 -18.83
N LEU A 136 -2.60 -5.50 -18.37
CA LEU A 136 -2.87 -4.36 -17.49
C LEU A 136 -3.54 -4.85 -16.21
N LEU A 137 -3.02 -4.38 -15.07
CA LEU A 137 -3.53 -4.68 -13.74
C LEU A 137 -3.66 -3.39 -12.95
N PHE A 138 -4.86 -3.12 -12.46
CA PHE A 138 -5.11 -2.03 -11.53
C PHE A 138 -4.98 -2.50 -10.08
N VAL A 139 -4.48 -1.62 -9.22
CA VAL A 139 -4.35 -1.86 -7.78
C VAL A 139 -5.02 -0.72 -7.03
N ASP A 140 -5.89 -1.06 -6.11
CA ASP A 140 -6.76 -0.13 -5.36
C ASP A 140 -7.75 0.65 -6.23
N PHE A 141 -8.09 0.10 -7.38
CA PHE A 141 -9.11 0.63 -8.28
C PHE A 141 -9.85 -0.52 -8.97
N ASP A 142 -11.18 -0.51 -8.90
CA ASP A 142 -12.00 -1.50 -9.60
C ASP A 142 -12.22 -1.10 -11.05
N ALA A 143 -11.45 -1.70 -11.95
CA ALA A 143 -11.55 -1.52 -13.39
C ALA A 143 -12.24 -2.71 -14.09
N MET A 144 -12.89 -3.61 -13.36
CA MET A 144 -13.54 -4.79 -13.95
C MET A 144 -14.69 -4.42 -14.88
N ALA A 145 -15.41 -3.32 -14.58
CA ALA A 145 -16.44 -2.78 -15.47
C ALA A 145 -15.87 -2.34 -16.84
N PHE A 146 -14.58 -2.05 -16.92
CA PHE A 146 -13.86 -1.72 -18.16
C PHE A 146 -13.14 -2.94 -18.77
N GLY A 147 -13.41 -4.15 -18.28
CA GLY A 147 -12.79 -5.37 -18.77
C GLY A 147 -11.32 -5.55 -18.39
N GLN A 148 -10.85 -4.86 -17.35
CA GLN A 148 -9.46 -4.93 -16.88
C GLN A 148 -9.36 -5.69 -15.56
N ASN A 149 -8.17 -6.26 -15.30
CA ASN A 149 -7.88 -6.92 -14.02
C ASN A 149 -7.68 -5.91 -12.91
N SER A 150 -8.15 -6.24 -11.70
CA SER A 150 -8.05 -5.38 -10.53
C SER A 150 -7.74 -6.17 -9.26
N ILE A 151 -6.95 -5.55 -8.39
CA ILE A 151 -6.77 -5.98 -7.00
C ILE A 151 -7.37 -4.89 -6.13
N VAL A 152 -8.39 -5.24 -5.36
CA VAL A 152 -9.16 -4.32 -4.52
C VAL A 152 -9.29 -4.86 -3.11
N VAL A 153 -9.57 -3.97 -2.16
CA VAL A 153 -9.94 -4.33 -0.79
C VAL A 153 -11.41 -4.75 -0.75
N ASP A 154 -11.74 -5.76 0.05
CA ASP A 154 -13.14 -6.11 0.35
C ASP A 154 -13.74 -5.08 1.32
N PHE A 155 -14.09 -3.91 0.76
CA PHE A 155 -14.73 -2.85 1.53
C PHE A 155 -16.10 -3.26 2.06
N ALA A 156 -16.89 -4.00 1.27
CA ALA A 156 -18.23 -4.41 1.67
C ALA A 156 -18.22 -5.34 2.89
N GLY A 157 -17.39 -6.37 2.88
CA GLY A 157 -17.22 -7.28 4.00
C GLY A 157 -16.64 -6.60 5.24
N SER A 158 -15.66 -5.72 5.05
CA SER A 158 -15.05 -4.95 6.14
C SER A 158 -16.04 -4.01 6.81
N VAL A 159 -16.78 -3.23 6.04
CA VAL A 159 -17.80 -2.28 6.56
C VAL A 159 -18.92 -3.03 7.26
N LYS A 160 -19.38 -4.15 6.69
CA LYS A 160 -20.37 -5.01 7.36
C LYS A 160 -19.88 -5.46 8.73
N THR A 161 -18.61 -5.84 8.86
CA THR A 161 -18.02 -6.24 10.14
C THR A 161 -17.99 -5.09 11.13
N ILE A 162 -17.59 -3.88 10.70
CA ILE A 162 -17.59 -2.67 11.54
C ILE A 162 -18.99 -2.37 12.06
N VAL A 163 -20.00 -2.36 11.18
CA VAL A 163 -21.38 -2.08 11.55
C VAL A 163 -21.91 -3.14 12.51
N GLN A 164 -21.64 -4.42 12.27
CA GLN A 164 -22.03 -5.50 13.17
C GLN A 164 -21.40 -5.35 14.56
N GLU A 165 -20.16 -4.91 14.65
CA GLU A 165 -19.48 -4.64 15.92
C GLU A 165 -20.18 -3.51 16.69
N PHE A 166 -20.48 -2.39 16.02
CA PHE A 166 -21.23 -1.30 16.66
C PHE A 166 -22.61 -1.73 17.14
N LEU A 167 -23.36 -2.48 16.32
CA LEU A 167 -24.68 -2.98 16.70
C LEU A 167 -24.60 -3.97 17.86
N ALA A 168 -23.59 -4.83 17.91
CA ALA A 168 -23.37 -5.78 19.00
C ALA A 168 -23.05 -5.07 20.33
N GLN A 169 -22.44 -3.89 20.27
CA GLN A 169 -22.19 -3.02 21.43
C GLN A 169 -23.40 -2.16 21.82
N GLY A 170 -24.53 -2.24 21.09
CA GLY A 170 -25.78 -1.57 21.38
C GLY A 170 -25.92 -0.18 20.76
N HIS A 171 -25.02 0.22 19.86
CA HIS A 171 -25.14 1.48 19.13
C HIS A 171 -26.30 1.42 18.13
N GLN A 172 -27.18 2.40 18.16
CA GLN A 172 -28.34 2.52 17.27
C GLN A 172 -28.22 3.70 16.30
N LYS A 173 -27.44 4.71 16.67
CA LYS A 173 -27.12 5.87 15.84
C LYS A 173 -25.65 5.80 15.51
N ILE A 174 -25.36 5.59 14.23
CA ILE A 174 -23.99 5.38 13.76
C ILE A 174 -23.69 6.41 12.69
N GLY A 175 -22.57 7.11 12.84
CA GLY A 175 -22.05 8.07 11.88
C GLY A 175 -20.93 7.50 11.03
N MET A 176 -20.66 8.14 9.90
CA MET A 176 -19.51 7.87 9.06
C MET A 176 -18.84 9.18 8.62
N LEU A 177 -17.52 9.22 8.77
CA LEU A 177 -16.66 10.16 8.06
C LEU A 177 -16.09 9.44 6.84
N SER A 178 -16.66 9.72 5.64
CA SER A 178 -16.16 9.13 4.39
C SER A 178 -15.08 9.97 3.75
N GLY A 179 -14.28 9.32 2.90
CA GLY A 179 -13.25 9.99 2.13
C GLY A 179 -13.80 10.73 0.92
N GLN A 180 -13.28 11.91 0.65
CA GLN A 180 -13.53 12.65 -0.57
C GLN A 180 -12.26 12.65 -1.43
N GLU A 181 -12.35 12.05 -2.61
CA GLU A 181 -11.25 11.97 -3.58
C GLU A 181 -11.73 12.39 -4.97
N TYR A 182 -10.78 12.80 -5.80
CA TYR A 182 -11.03 13.22 -7.19
C TYR A 182 -9.97 12.62 -8.10
N THR A 183 -10.35 12.32 -9.34
CA THR A 183 -9.38 12.00 -10.39
C THR A 183 -8.50 13.22 -10.67
N LYS A 184 -7.20 13.00 -10.91
CA LYS A 184 -6.22 14.11 -10.96
C LYS A 184 -6.40 15.07 -12.15
N GLU A 185 -6.68 14.57 -13.33
CA GLU A 185 -6.77 15.40 -14.54
C GLU A 185 -8.19 15.93 -14.81
N SER A 186 -9.16 15.03 -14.74
CA SER A 186 -10.57 15.36 -15.04
C SER A 186 -11.32 15.91 -13.82
N HIS A 187 -10.75 15.86 -12.63
CA HIS A 187 -11.34 16.31 -11.37
C HIS A 187 -12.76 15.74 -11.13
N VAL A 188 -12.96 14.49 -11.54
CA VAL A 188 -14.21 13.77 -11.30
C VAL A 188 -14.21 13.28 -9.85
N ALA A 189 -15.28 13.58 -9.11
CA ALA A 189 -15.48 13.09 -7.76
C ALA A 189 -15.60 11.55 -7.78
N LEU A 190 -14.89 10.90 -6.88
CA LEU A 190 -14.90 9.45 -6.69
C LEU A 190 -15.81 9.11 -5.52
N VAL A 191 -16.70 8.17 -5.72
CA VAL A 191 -17.56 7.68 -4.64
C VAL A 191 -16.75 6.74 -3.75
N ASP A 192 -16.71 7.01 -2.46
CA ASP A 192 -16.06 6.10 -1.49
C ASP A 192 -16.84 4.78 -1.41
N PRO A 193 -16.25 3.63 -1.81
CA PRO A 193 -16.94 2.33 -1.77
C PRO A 193 -17.32 1.90 -0.36
N ARG A 194 -16.61 2.40 0.68
CA ARG A 194 -16.95 2.19 2.09
C ARG A 194 -18.26 2.85 2.46
N PHE A 195 -18.52 4.06 1.92
CA PHE A 195 -19.79 4.75 2.14
C PHE A 195 -20.98 4.05 1.46
N VAL A 196 -20.76 3.54 0.24
CA VAL A 196 -21.79 2.74 -0.44
C VAL A 196 -22.14 1.51 0.40
N ALA A 197 -21.15 0.76 0.85
CA ALA A 197 -21.34 -0.42 1.70
C ALA A 197 -21.98 -0.08 3.05
N PHE A 198 -21.62 1.06 3.64
CA PHE A 198 -22.18 1.55 4.90
C PHE A 198 -23.68 1.84 4.77
N LYS A 199 -24.08 2.59 3.75
CA LYS A 199 -25.50 2.85 3.44
C LYS A 199 -26.29 1.57 3.21
N GLU A 200 -25.73 0.64 2.44
CA GLU A 200 -26.38 -0.62 2.14
C GLU A 200 -26.57 -1.49 3.39
N THR A 201 -25.63 -1.43 4.34
CA THR A 201 -25.69 -2.22 5.57
C THR A 201 -26.67 -1.63 6.59
N LEU A 202 -26.82 -0.30 6.63
CA LEU A 202 -27.63 0.44 7.61
C LEU A 202 -29.01 0.87 7.09
N LYS A 203 -29.56 0.22 6.07
CA LYS A 203 -30.77 0.63 5.31
C LYS A 203 -31.91 1.24 6.12
N ASP A 204 -32.10 0.81 7.36
CA ASP A 204 -33.24 1.17 8.23
C ASP A 204 -32.83 1.94 9.50
N LEU A 205 -31.58 2.40 9.59
CA LEU A 205 -31.08 3.12 10.75
C LEU A 205 -30.77 4.58 10.44
N ASP A 206 -30.93 5.45 11.44
CA ASP A 206 -30.49 6.83 11.36
C ASP A 206 -28.97 6.88 11.19
N LEU A 207 -28.51 7.32 10.03
CA LEU A 207 -27.11 7.51 9.75
C LEU A 207 -26.77 9.00 9.68
N TYR A 208 -25.67 9.36 10.29
CA TYR A 208 -24.98 10.63 10.06
C TYR A 208 -23.85 10.42 9.07
N HIS A 209 -23.69 11.34 8.12
CA HIS A 209 -22.63 11.23 7.13
C HIS A 209 -22.01 12.57 6.82
N GLN A 210 -20.70 12.63 6.80
CA GLN A 210 -19.93 13.77 6.34
C GLN A 210 -18.74 13.31 5.49
N GLU A 211 -18.47 14.03 4.40
CA GLU A 211 -17.32 13.79 3.54
C GLU A 211 -16.17 14.72 3.92
N ALA A 212 -14.94 14.18 3.91
CA ALA A 212 -13.73 14.93 4.19
C ALA A 212 -12.56 14.38 3.37
N ALA A 213 -11.60 15.21 2.98
CA ALA A 213 -10.36 14.72 2.37
C ALA A 213 -9.58 13.86 3.37
N PHE A 214 -8.82 12.86 2.88
CA PHE A 214 -8.10 11.91 3.72
C PHE A 214 -6.90 12.56 4.43
N SER A 215 -7.18 13.42 5.41
CA SER A 215 -6.15 14.04 6.25
C SER A 215 -6.61 14.14 7.70
N VAL A 216 -5.64 14.34 8.61
CA VAL A 216 -5.93 14.54 10.03
C VAL A 216 -6.67 15.88 10.27
N GLU A 217 -6.30 16.92 9.53
CA GLU A 217 -6.92 18.24 9.64
C GLU A 217 -8.38 18.24 9.21
N GLU A 218 -8.67 17.60 8.06
CA GLU A 218 -10.04 17.49 7.56
C GLU A 218 -10.92 16.61 8.47
N GLY A 219 -10.36 15.51 9.01
CA GLY A 219 -11.08 14.69 10.00
C GLY A 219 -11.37 15.46 11.29
N TYR A 220 -10.46 16.33 11.72
CA TYR A 220 -10.65 17.21 12.86
C TYR A 220 -11.78 18.22 12.58
N GLN A 221 -11.74 18.90 11.43
CA GLN A 221 -12.75 19.89 11.09
C GLN A 221 -14.13 19.28 10.94
N ALA A 222 -14.23 18.15 10.21
CA ALA A 222 -15.49 17.44 10.02
C ALA A 222 -16.13 17.01 11.36
N MET A 223 -15.35 16.54 12.31
CA MET A 223 -15.86 16.17 13.64
C MET A 223 -16.23 17.40 14.46
N LYS A 224 -15.50 18.49 14.33
CA LYS A 224 -15.81 19.76 15.01
C LYS A 224 -17.14 20.33 14.53
N ASP A 225 -17.37 20.37 13.21
CA ASP A 225 -18.64 20.81 12.62
C ASP A 225 -19.80 19.94 13.11
N PHE A 226 -19.60 18.61 13.16
CA PHE A 226 -20.58 17.69 13.75
C PHE A 226 -20.92 18.03 15.22
N ILE A 227 -19.92 18.32 16.04
CA ILE A 227 -20.14 18.63 17.47
C ILE A 227 -20.96 19.92 17.62
N GLU A 228 -20.77 20.89 16.73
CA GLU A 228 -21.45 22.18 16.76
C GLU A 228 -22.89 22.10 16.20
N GLU A 229 -23.15 21.30 15.16
CA GLU A 229 -24.37 21.33 14.39
C GLU A 229 -25.39 20.23 14.76
N ALA A 230 -24.95 19.13 15.38
CA ALA A 230 -25.82 17.96 15.54
C ALA A 230 -26.78 18.09 16.73
N ASP A 231 -28.08 18.16 16.44
CA ASP A 231 -29.17 18.09 17.43
C ASP A 231 -29.27 16.69 18.08
N THR A 232 -28.97 15.63 17.32
CA THR A 232 -28.97 14.25 17.80
C THR A 232 -27.65 13.57 17.45
N ARG A 233 -26.88 13.21 18.45
CA ARG A 233 -25.52 12.67 18.25
C ARG A 233 -25.52 11.16 18.03
N PRO A 234 -24.86 10.64 16.96
CA PRO A 234 -24.37 9.28 16.91
C PRO A 234 -23.48 8.95 18.10
N THR A 235 -23.56 7.72 18.56
CA THR A 235 -22.73 7.21 19.65
C THR A 235 -21.56 6.37 19.15
N ALA A 236 -21.50 6.16 17.83
CA ALA A 236 -20.38 5.49 17.16
C ALA A 236 -20.10 6.12 15.81
N PHE A 237 -18.82 6.18 15.43
CA PHE A 237 -18.37 6.66 14.13
C PHE A 237 -17.44 5.65 13.47
N PHE A 238 -17.72 5.36 12.21
CA PHE A 238 -16.77 4.74 11.30
C PHE A 238 -16.04 5.85 10.52
N ALA A 239 -14.74 5.93 10.65
CA ALA A 239 -13.91 6.81 9.83
C ALA A 239 -13.25 6.00 8.70
N ALA A 240 -13.41 6.46 7.46
CA ALA A 240 -12.92 5.77 6.27
C ALA A 240 -11.39 5.64 6.18
N SER A 241 -10.67 6.33 7.06
CA SER A 241 -9.22 6.13 7.28
C SER A 241 -8.83 6.45 8.72
N ASP A 242 -7.66 5.94 9.12
CA ASP A 242 -7.10 6.25 10.43
C ASP A 242 -6.70 7.72 10.55
N THR A 243 -6.33 8.39 9.46
CA THR A 243 -6.04 9.83 9.45
C THR A 243 -7.29 10.64 9.80
N LEU A 244 -8.43 10.33 9.20
CA LEU A 244 -9.73 10.92 9.57
C LEU A 244 -10.10 10.62 11.02
N ALA A 245 -9.92 9.36 11.46
CA ALA A 245 -10.22 8.95 12.83
C ALA A 245 -9.38 9.72 13.86
N ILE A 246 -8.08 9.89 13.60
CA ILE A 246 -7.15 10.61 14.50
C ILE A 246 -7.57 12.07 14.61
N GLY A 247 -7.92 12.73 13.51
CA GLY A 247 -8.44 14.09 13.51
C GLY A 247 -9.74 14.21 14.31
N ALA A 248 -10.68 13.30 14.08
CA ALA A 248 -11.94 13.24 14.79
C ALA A 248 -11.75 13.04 16.31
N MET A 249 -10.88 12.12 16.71
CA MET A 249 -10.55 11.87 18.11
C MET A 249 -9.99 13.13 18.81
N ARG A 250 -9.16 13.89 18.10
CA ARG A 250 -8.63 15.16 18.62
C ARG A 250 -9.74 16.18 18.85
N ALA A 251 -10.67 16.35 17.90
CA ALA A 251 -11.80 17.27 18.04
C ALA A 251 -12.71 16.90 19.23
N LEU A 252 -12.99 15.60 19.40
CA LEU A 252 -13.75 15.07 20.52
C LEU A 252 -13.05 15.35 21.86
N GLN A 253 -11.74 15.12 21.92
CA GLN A 253 -10.95 15.38 23.12
C GLN A 253 -10.97 16.86 23.52
N GLU A 254 -10.83 17.78 22.55
CA GLU A 254 -10.91 19.24 22.80
C GLU A 254 -12.30 19.67 23.28
N ALA A 255 -13.36 18.96 22.86
CA ALA A 255 -14.73 19.16 23.31
C ALA A 255 -15.07 18.42 24.62
N ALA A 256 -14.11 17.79 25.27
CA ALA A 256 -14.28 16.95 26.45
C ALA A 256 -15.28 15.79 26.28
N ILE A 257 -15.43 15.28 25.05
CA ILE A 257 -16.23 14.08 24.70
C ILE A 257 -15.27 12.88 24.73
N ARG A 258 -15.58 11.88 25.53
CA ARG A 258 -14.67 10.76 25.78
C ARG A 258 -14.85 9.67 24.72
N VAL A 259 -13.72 9.14 24.30
CA VAL A 259 -13.63 7.97 23.42
C VAL A 259 -13.05 6.81 24.23
N PRO A 260 -13.72 5.65 24.35
CA PRO A 260 -14.96 5.25 23.67
C PRO A 260 -16.25 5.54 24.50
N GLU A 261 -16.19 6.09 25.72
CA GLU A 261 -17.30 6.10 26.67
C GLU A 261 -18.52 6.92 26.20
N ASP A 262 -18.31 8.03 25.51
CA ASP A 262 -19.37 8.89 25.00
C ASP A 262 -19.59 8.65 23.49
N ILE A 263 -18.51 8.44 22.73
CA ILE A 263 -18.51 8.12 21.30
C ILE A 263 -17.44 7.06 20.99
N SER A 264 -17.85 5.94 20.39
CA SER A 264 -16.93 4.92 19.86
C SER A 264 -16.45 5.29 18.47
N ILE A 265 -15.16 5.04 18.17
CA ILE A 265 -14.57 5.27 16.83
C ILE A 265 -13.87 4.01 16.35
N ILE A 266 -14.13 3.66 15.08
CA ILE A 266 -13.35 2.64 14.34
C ILE A 266 -12.81 3.31 13.08
N GLY A 267 -11.49 3.18 12.87
CA GLY A 267 -10.78 3.63 11.70
C GLY A 267 -10.62 2.55 10.62
N PHE A 268 -9.78 2.85 9.64
CA PHE A 268 -9.49 1.95 8.52
C PHE A 268 -8.05 2.16 8.05
N ASN A 269 -7.33 1.11 7.73
CA ASN A 269 -5.99 0.91 7.17
C ASN A 269 -4.97 0.31 8.16
N ASP A 270 -5.10 0.48 9.48
CA ASP A 270 -4.13 0.09 10.52
C ASP A 270 -2.75 0.74 10.27
N ILE A 271 -2.75 2.06 10.08
CA ILE A 271 -1.50 2.80 9.96
C ILE A 271 -0.69 2.78 11.25
N SER A 272 0.64 2.88 11.14
CA SER A 272 1.55 2.72 12.28
C SER A 272 1.27 3.66 13.45
N VAL A 273 0.67 4.83 13.20
CA VAL A 273 0.35 5.85 14.23
C VAL A 273 -0.89 5.48 15.04
N ALA A 274 -1.81 4.67 14.51
CA ALA A 274 -3.08 4.32 15.15
C ALA A 274 -2.92 3.73 16.56
N LYS A 275 -1.84 2.99 16.80
CA LYS A 275 -1.53 2.38 18.11
C LYS A 275 -0.89 3.34 19.12
N TYR A 276 -0.50 4.54 18.70
CA TYR A 276 0.17 5.52 19.58
C TYR A 276 -0.72 6.70 19.98
N VAL A 277 -1.94 6.79 19.43
CA VAL A 277 -2.93 7.77 19.89
C VAL A 277 -3.55 7.33 21.22
N SER A 278 -4.16 8.25 21.96
CA SER A 278 -4.79 7.95 23.24
C SER A 278 -6.26 8.41 23.25
N PRO A 279 -7.19 7.47 23.43
CA PRO A 279 -7.01 6.01 23.49
C PRO A 279 -6.46 5.44 22.19
N THR A 280 -5.93 4.20 22.20
CA THR A 280 -5.50 3.51 20.99
C THR A 280 -6.68 3.32 20.04
N LEU A 281 -6.47 3.59 18.75
CA LEU A 281 -7.53 3.48 17.74
C LEU A 281 -7.78 2.02 17.36
N THR A 282 -9.05 1.60 17.47
CA THR A 282 -9.52 0.37 16.84
C THR A 282 -9.65 0.60 15.33
N THR A 283 -9.10 -0.27 14.51
CA THR A 283 -9.06 -0.07 13.06
C THR A 283 -9.07 -1.38 12.30
N VAL A 284 -9.52 -1.34 11.05
CA VAL A 284 -9.45 -2.46 10.11
C VAL A 284 -8.08 -2.45 9.42
N LYS A 285 -7.38 -3.58 9.49
CA LYS A 285 -6.09 -3.72 8.83
C LYS A 285 -6.24 -4.00 7.34
N VAL A 286 -5.64 -3.15 6.52
CA VAL A 286 -5.39 -3.42 5.10
C VAL A 286 -3.94 -3.88 4.95
N HIS A 287 -3.75 -5.04 4.31
CA HIS A 287 -2.43 -5.61 4.07
C HIS A 287 -1.78 -4.97 2.82
N THR A 288 -1.45 -3.69 2.92
CA THR A 288 -1.01 -2.85 1.80
C THR A 288 0.28 -3.35 1.14
N GLU A 289 1.31 -3.71 1.91
CA GLU A 289 2.55 -4.27 1.35
C GLU A 289 2.28 -5.58 0.59
N TRP A 290 1.48 -6.47 1.17
CA TRP A 290 1.09 -7.72 0.52
C TRP A 290 0.25 -7.48 -0.75
N MET A 291 -0.62 -6.47 -0.77
CA MET A 291 -1.38 -6.07 -1.96
C MET A 291 -0.42 -5.69 -3.11
N GLY A 292 0.65 -4.97 -2.80
CA GLY A 292 1.71 -4.65 -3.76
C GLY A 292 2.47 -5.87 -4.25
N GLU A 293 2.84 -6.78 -3.34
CA GLU A 293 3.51 -8.04 -3.68
C GLU A 293 2.61 -8.92 -4.59
N LEU A 294 1.31 -9.02 -4.25
CA LEU A 294 0.31 -9.75 -5.03
C LEU A 294 0.15 -9.19 -6.44
N ALA A 295 0.23 -7.86 -6.59
CA ALA A 295 0.15 -7.22 -7.90
C ALA A 295 1.28 -7.69 -8.84
N VAL A 296 2.49 -7.86 -8.32
CA VAL A 296 3.63 -8.34 -9.12
C VAL A 296 3.51 -9.83 -9.44
N GLU A 297 3.02 -10.65 -8.50
CA GLU A 297 2.77 -12.08 -8.77
C GLU A 297 1.68 -12.25 -9.84
N THR A 298 0.56 -11.52 -9.70
CA THR A 298 -0.51 -11.54 -10.69
C THR A 298 -0.02 -11.08 -12.07
N MET A 299 0.77 -9.99 -12.11
CA MET A 299 1.36 -9.49 -13.35
C MET A 299 2.30 -10.52 -13.98
N LYS A 300 3.07 -11.25 -13.19
CA LYS A 300 3.92 -12.35 -13.68
C LYS A 300 3.11 -13.42 -14.41
N GLU A 301 1.96 -13.82 -13.86
CA GLU A 301 1.06 -14.79 -14.46
C GLU A 301 0.43 -14.24 -15.74
N LEU A 302 -0.06 -13.01 -15.73
CA LEU A 302 -0.62 -12.34 -16.91
C LEU A 302 0.39 -12.21 -18.06
N CYS A 303 1.67 -12.06 -17.75
CA CYS A 303 2.73 -12.02 -18.77
C CYS A 303 3.14 -13.41 -19.31
N LEU A 304 2.64 -14.52 -18.76
CA LEU A 304 2.93 -15.87 -19.24
C LEU A 304 1.85 -16.40 -20.21
N ASN A 305 0.68 -15.80 -20.17
CA ASN A 305 -0.45 -16.09 -21.08
C ASN A 305 -0.43 -15.14 -22.28
#